data_67f5401fabad66e9c25cd85bae04878e
#
_entry.id   67f5401fabad66e9c25cd85bae04878e
#
_cell.length_a   1.000
_cell.length_b   1.000
_cell.length_c   1.000
_cell.angle_alpha   90.00
_cell.angle_beta   90.00
_cell.angle_gamma   90.00
#
_symmetry.space_group_name_H-M   'P 1'
#
loop_
_entity.id
_entity.type
_entity.pdbx_description
1 polymer ?
#
loop_
_entity_poly.entity_id
_entity_poly.type
_entity_poly.pdbx_seq_one_letter_code
_entity_poly.pdbx_strand_id
1 'polypeptide(L)'
;MPHQQRKIPLPQMTPGTRRSIAFHRFGRTGARPKAYLQAAIHANELPGAMALHHLMPMLAAADRARRIKGEIIVVPTVNPIGLAQLVGNNHLGRYELLGRDNFNRNWPELAGPVADRAGARLGRDAHANVTLIRRAALAALAALEPTNELQTLRAAIMKLSVDADVVLDLHCDMQAALHLFISRKDWPGPAEALAADIGAQATLYNEPYPDVLTFSGANGALWARLAERFPAASIPQACLSATIEYRGQHDVNHRLGEADAKNLFRFLVRRGIIAGRAGPQPRLKARATPMAGMDVGYVPRPGILVYHRAEGARVRKGEAVCEVIDPADPRGPAARTQMLARTSGILFSRRLDGRLAWPGMVAYRLAGAKPLAHRKGMSGLDD
;
A
#
# COMPACT_ATOMS: atom_id res chain seq x y z
N MET A 1 -7.64 -9.51 -27.14
CA MET A 1 -7.44 -8.16 -27.70
C MET A 1 -6.09 -7.68 -27.23
N PRO A 2 -5.31 -6.92 -28.00
CA PRO A 2 -4.03 -6.40 -27.56
C PRO A 2 -4.23 -5.39 -26.41
N HIS A 3 -3.14 -5.12 -25.68
CA HIS A 3 -3.02 -4.10 -24.64
C HIS A 3 -3.81 -2.82 -24.97
N GLN A 4 -4.63 -2.34 -24.03
CA GLN A 4 -5.46 -1.16 -24.18
C GLN A 4 -5.07 -0.10 -23.14
N GLN A 5 -4.77 1.11 -23.59
CA GLN A 5 -4.71 2.28 -22.75
C GLN A 5 -6.06 2.99 -22.75
N ARG A 6 -6.57 3.31 -21.58
CA ARG A 6 -7.82 4.06 -21.40
C ARG A 6 -7.63 5.19 -20.39
N LYS A 7 -8.54 6.16 -20.44
CA LYS A 7 -8.56 7.29 -19.51
C LYS A 7 -9.94 7.41 -18.88
N ILE A 8 -9.99 7.70 -17.59
CA ILE A 8 -11.20 8.07 -16.86
C ILE A 8 -11.12 9.59 -16.60
N PRO A 9 -11.99 10.40 -17.17
CA PRO A 9 -12.01 11.83 -16.88
C PRO A 9 -12.46 12.09 -15.45
N LEU A 10 -11.85 13.07 -14.81
CA LEU A 10 -12.31 13.61 -13.53
C LEU A 10 -13.14 14.87 -13.77
N PRO A 11 -14.03 15.25 -12.82
CA PRO A 11 -14.80 16.49 -12.91
C PRO A 11 -13.87 17.71 -13.08
N GLN A 12 -14.31 18.65 -13.88
CA GLN A 12 -13.61 19.92 -14.05
C GLN A 12 -13.85 20.80 -12.82
N MET A 13 -12.80 21.09 -12.06
CA MET A 13 -12.91 21.91 -10.84
C MET A 13 -12.82 23.41 -11.12
N THR A 14 -12.09 23.80 -12.15
CA THR A 14 -11.94 25.19 -12.57
C THR A 14 -11.98 25.30 -14.10
N PRO A 15 -12.47 26.43 -14.68
CA PRO A 15 -12.51 26.61 -16.11
C PRO A 15 -11.13 26.36 -16.76
N GLY A 16 -11.12 25.65 -17.88
CA GLY A 16 -9.89 25.35 -18.63
C GLY A 16 -9.02 24.22 -18.10
N THR A 17 -9.27 23.67 -16.89
CA THR A 17 -8.49 22.54 -16.35
C THR A 17 -9.23 21.22 -16.52
N ARG A 18 -8.52 20.19 -16.97
CA ARG A 18 -9.05 18.82 -17.09
C ARG A 18 -8.00 17.82 -16.63
N ARG A 19 -8.39 16.92 -15.73
CA ARG A 19 -7.56 15.81 -15.27
C ARG A 19 -8.20 14.49 -15.67
N SER A 20 -7.39 13.45 -15.81
CA SER A 20 -7.86 12.09 -16.06
C SER A 20 -6.92 11.07 -15.44
N ILE A 21 -7.47 9.92 -15.08
CA ILE A 21 -6.70 8.75 -14.63
C ILE A 21 -6.43 7.89 -15.86
N ALA A 22 -5.16 7.71 -16.23
CA ALA A 22 -4.76 6.78 -17.28
C ALA A 22 -4.53 5.39 -16.71
N PHE A 23 -5.10 4.37 -17.32
CA PHE A 23 -4.86 2.98 -16.95
C PHE A 23 -4.61 2.10 -18.16
N HIS A 24 -3.89 1.02 -17.95
CA HIS A 24 -3.56 0.01 -18.94
C HIS A 24 -4.21 -1.31 -18.59
N ARG A 25 -4.77 -1.98 -19.59
CA ARG A 25 -5.41 -3.29 -19.43
C ARG A 25 -4.72 -4.30 -20.32
N PHE A 26 -4.37 -5.44 -19.72
CA PHE A 26 -3.75 -6.58 -20.38
C PHE A 26 -4.60 -7.83 -20.15
N GLY A 27 -4.63 -8.73 -21.12
CA GLY A 27 -5.49 -9.91 -21.10
C GLY A 27 -6.94 -9.60 -21.49
N ARG A 28 -7.84 -10.53 -21.18
CA ARG A 28 -9.25 -10.41 -21.55
C ARG A 28 -10.06 -9.73 -20.43
N THR A 29 -10.77 -8.68 -20.79
CA THR A 29 -11.66 -7.95 -19.85
C THR A 29 -12.62 -8.90 -19.15
N GLY A 30 -12.67 -8.81 -17.82
CA GLY A 30 -13.52 -9.63 -16.95
C GLY A 30 -13.05 -11.06 -16.75
N ALA A 31 -11.92 -11.47 -17.39
CA ALA A 31 -11.36 -12.80 -17.17
C ALA A 31 -10.68 -12.90 -15.80
N ARG A 32 -10.60 -14.13 -15.29
CA ARG A 32 -9.98 -14.43 -13.99
C ARG A 32 -8.80 -15.39 -14.15
N PRO A 33 -7.81 -15.31 -13.24
CA PRO A 33 -7.74 -14.38 -12.08
C PRO A 33 -7.45 -12.93 -12.51
N LYS A 34 -7.96 -11.94 -11.73
CA LYS A 34 -7.78 -10.51 -12.01
C LYS A 34 -6.78 -9.90 -11.04
N ALA A 35 -5.80 -9.17 -11.57
CA ALA A 35 -4.89 -8.34 -10.78
C ALA A 35 -5.09 -6.86 -11.07
N TYR A 36 -4.98 -6.04 -10.02
CA TYR A 36 -4.95 -4.59 -10.08
C TYR A 36 -3.68 -4.07 -9.40
N LEU A 37 -2.91 -3.24 -10.09
CA LEU A 37 -1.69 -2.62 -9.59
C LEU A 37 -1.75 -1.11 -9.81
N GLN A 38 -1.47 -0.33 -8.77
CA GLN A 38 -1.37 1.13 -8.89
C GLN A 38 -0.15 1.68 -8.19
N ALA A 39 0.24 2.91 -8.54
CA ALA A 39 1.27 3.67 -7.86
C ALA A 39 0.91 5.16 -7.79
N ALA A 40 1.61 5.89 -6.92
CA ALA A 40 1.52 7.33 -6.76
C ALA A 40 0.12 7.82 -6.35
N ILE A 41 -0.57 7.13 -5.42
CA ILE A 41 -1.73 7.68 -4.73
C ILE A 41 -1.27 8.83 -3.81
N HIS A 42 -0.20 8.66 -3.05
CA HIS A 42 0.63 9.78 -2.61
C HIS A 42 1.54 10.16 -3.78
N ALA A 43 1.24 11.28 -4.43
CA ALA A 43 1.80 11.60 -5.74
C ALA A 43 3.32 11.91 -5.72
N ASN A 44 3.88 12.19 -4.56
CA ASN A 44 5.33 12.36 -4.35
C ASN A 44 6.09 11.04 -4.07
N GLU A 45 5.41 9.89 -4.14
CA GLU A 45 5.98 8.57 -3.93
C GLU A 45 6.13 7.84 -5.27
N LEU A 46 7.26 8.02 -5.96
CA LEU A 46 7.45 7.61 -7.35
C LEU A 46 8.18 6.27 -7.60
N PRO A 47 8.85 5.61 -6.63
CA PRO A 47 9.50 4.31 -6.87
C PRO A 47 8.55 3.25 -7.44
N GLY A 48 7.29 3.18 -6.93
CA GLY A 48 6.25 2.29 -7.46
C GLY A 48 5.89 2.58 -8.92
N ALA A 49 5.84 3.85 -9.32
CA ALA A 49 5.58 4.24 -10.71
C ALA A 49 6.73 3.78 -11.63
N MET A 50 7.99 3.85 -11.17
CA MET A 50 9.15 3.32 -11.91
C MET A 50 9.09 1.80 -12.05
N ALA A 51 8.68 1.08 -11.01
CA ALA A 51 8.47 -0.37 -11.09
C ALA A 51 7.38 -0.72 -12.12
N LEU A 52 6.26 0.00 -12.12
CA LEU A 52 5.19 -0.21 -13.10
C LEU A 52 5.61 0.18 -14.52
N HIS A 53 6.41 1.24 -14.68
CA HIS A 53 6.98 1.61 -15.99
C HIS A 53 7.76 0.45 -16.61
N HIS A 54 8.63 -0.20 -15.86
CA HIS A 54 9.40 -1.35 -16.33
C HIS A 54 8.58 -2.64 -16.43
N LEU A 55 7.51 -2.79 -15.64
CA LEU A 55 6.61 -3.95 -15.71
C LEU A 55 5.74 -3.94 -16.98
N MET A 56 5.24 -2.78 -17.39
CA MET A 56 4.31 -2.69 -18.53
C MET A 56 4.84 -3.30 -19.84
N PRO A 57 6.08 -3.09 -20.29
CA PRO A 57 6.62 -3.78 -21.46
C PRO A 57 6.64 -5.31 -21.33
N MET A 58 6.93 -5.82 -20.11
CA MET A 58 6.91 -7.27 -19.84
C MET A 58 5.49 -7.84 -19.94
N LEU A 59 4.50 -7.10 -19.41
CA LEU A 59 3.09 -7.48 -19.54
C LEU A 59 2.61 -7.41 -20.99
N ALA A 60 3.00 -6.38 -21.75
CA ALA A 60 2.67 -6.27 -23.17
C ALA A 60 3.26 -7.43 -24.01
N ALA A 61 4.49 -7.85 -23.70
CA ALA A 61 5.09 -9.02 -24.33
C ALA A 61 4.34 -10.31 -23.95
N ALA A 62 3.98 -10.50 -22.68
CA ALA A 62 3.20 -11.65 -22.21
C ALA A 62 1.80 -11.69 -22.83
N ASP A 63 1.16 -10.53 -23.01
CA ASP A 63 -0.16 -10.41 -23.64
C ASP A 63 -0.13 -10.77 -25.12
N ARG A 64 0.84 -10.23 -25.89
CA ARG A 64 1.06 -10.62 -27.29
C ARG A 64 1.32 -12.13 -27.44
N ALA A 65 2.03 -12.72 -26.51
CA ALA A 65 2.28 -14.16 -26.47
C ALA A 65 1.08 -14.99 -25.93
N ARG A 66 -0.06 -14.36 -25.63
CA ARG A 66 -1.27 -14.99 -25.05
C ARG A 66 -1.01 -15.72 -23.73
N ARG A 67 -0.05 -15.23 -22.96
CA ARG A 67 0.32 -15.83 -21.66
C ARG A 67 -0.50 -15.28 -20.49
N ILE A 68 -1.19 -14.14 -20.63
CA ILE A 68 -2.06 -13.62 -19.59
C ILE A 68 -3.37 -14.42 -19.62
N LYS A 69 -3.63 -15.17 -18.54
CA LYS A 69 -4.81 -16.04 -18.42
C LYS A 69 -6.07 -15.29 -18.01
N GLY A 70 -5.91 -14.25 -17.22
CA GLY A 70 -6.97 -13.43 -16.67
C GLY A 70 -6.96 -12.01 -17.19
N GLU A 71 -7.12 -11.05 -16.27
CA GLU A 71 -7.07 -9.61 -16.53
C GLU A 71 -6.04 -8.97 -15.62
N ILE A 72 -5.20 -8.07 -16.15
CA ILE A 72 -4.29 -7.24 -15.37
C ILE A 72 -4.59 -5.79 -15.68
N ILE A 73 -4.88 -4.99 -14.63
CA ILE A 73 -5.06 -3.54 -14.72
C ILE A 73 -3.86 -2.88 -14.04
N VAL A 74 -3.23 -1.95 -14.73
CA VAL A 74 -2.09 -1.16 -14.23
C VAL A 74 -2.41 0.32 -14.32
N VAL A 75 -2.28 1.03 -13.18
CA VAL A 75 -2.47 2.49 -13.09
C VAL A 75 -1.17 3.11 -12.56
N PRO A 76 -0.22 3.47 -13.46
CA PRO A 76 1.13 3.83 -13.04
C PRO A 76 1.21 5.15 -12.26
N THR A 77 0.27 6.06 -12.49
CA THR A 77 0.17 7.35 -11.79
C THR A 77 -1.30 7.64 -11.52
N VAL A 78 -1.77 7.15 -10.37
CA VAL A 78 -3.21 7.09 -10.07
C VAL A 78 -3.80 8.43 -9.65
N ASN A 79 -2.98 9.39 -9.16
CA ASN A 79 -3.42 10.64 -8.56
C ASN A 79 -3.00 11.89 -9.35
N PRO A 80 -3.74 12.27 -10.42
CA PRO A 80 -3.43 13.47 -11.20
C PRO A 80 -3.68 14.76 -10.41
N ILE A 81 -4.45 14.73 -9.31
CA ILE A 81 -4.67 15.89 -8.44
C ILE A 81 -3.36 16.20 -7.70
N GLY A 82 -2.86 15.21 -6.94
CA GLY A 82 -1.63 15.32 -6.17
C GLY A 82 -0.39 15.59 -7.05
N LEU A 83 -0.32 14.98 -8.24
CA LEU A 83 0.77 15.23 -9.21
C LEU A 83 0.84 16.70 -9.69
N ALA A 84 -0.27 17.42 -9.66
CA ALA A 84 -0.32 18.84 -10.05
C ALA A 84 -0.02 19.80 -8.89
N GLN A 85 0.20 19.33 -7.67
CA GLN A 85 0.42 20.16 -6.48
C GLN A 85 1.89 20.56 -6.33
N LEU A 86 2.34 21.47 -7.18
CA LEU A 86 3.68 22.07 -7.13
C LEU A 86 3.58 23.44 -6.46
N VAL A 87 4.26 23.61 -5.33
CA VAL A 87 4.28 24.85 -4.55
C VAL A 87 5.74 25.28 -4.34
N GLY A 88 6.12 26.39 -4.97
CA GLY A 88 7.53 26.70 -5.15
C GLY A 88 8.23 25.54 -5.88
N ASN A 89 9.37 25.12 -5.42
CA ASN A 89 10.08 23.95 -5.99
C ASN A 89 9.74 22.64 -5.23
N ASN A 90 8.65 22.60 -4.48
CA ASN A 90 8.27 21.43 -3.70
C ASN A 90 7.03 20.75 -4.28
N HIS A 91 7.07 19.42 -4.38
CA HIS A 91 5.95 18.59 -4.74
C HIS A 91 5.21 18.12 -3.49
N LEU A 92 3.96 18.57 -3.29
CA LEU A 92 3.12 18.27 -2.14
C LEU A 92 2.08 17.19 -2.52
N GLY A 93 2.50 15.94 -2.58
CA GLY A 93 1.69 14.86 -3.14
C GLY A 93 0.92 14.01 -2.14
N ARG A 94 1.04 14.22 -0.82
CA ARG A 94 0.45 13.35 0.22
C ARG A 94 -0.96 13.77 0.61
N TYR A 95 -1.23 15.06 0.67
CA TYR A 95 -2.52 15.63 1.06
C TYR A 95 -3.09 16.48 -0.08
N GLU A 96 -4.42 16.44 -0.23
CA GLU A 96 -5.11 17.40 -1.09
C GLU A 96 -5.04 18.80 -0.47
N LEU A 97 -4.56 19.78 -1.24
CA LEU A 97 -4.40 21.13 -0.72
C LEU A 97 -5.74 21.86 -0.48
N LEU A 98 -6.77 21.54 -1.27
CA LEU A 98 -8.09 22.17 -1.17
C LEU A 98 -8.84 21.67 0.09
N GLY A 99 -9.01 20.37 0.23
CA GLY A 99 -9.75 19.75 1.33
C GLY A 99 -8.90 19.30 2.51
N ARG A 100 -7.57 19.35 2.40
CA ARG A 100 -6.60 18.86 3.38
C ARG A 100 -6.72 17.37 3.70
N ASP A 101 -7.41 16.62 2.86
CA ASP A 101 -7.56 15.17 2.97
C ASP A 101 -6.27 14.44 2.58
N ASN A 102 -5.87 13.45 3.37
CA ASN A 102 -4.85 12.50 2.93
C ASN A 102 -5.40 11.67 1.76
N PHE A 103 -4.70 11.64 0.63
CA PHE A 103 -5.15 10.92 -0.57
C PHE A 103 -5.39 9.42 -0.33
N ASN A 104 -4.65 8.80 0.60
CA ASN A 104 -4.80 7.39 0.94
C ASN A 104 -5.48 7.16 2.30
N ARG A 105 -6.50 7.95 2.62
CA ARG A 105 -7.42 7.74 3.74
C ARG A 105 -8.86 7.90 3.25
N ASN A 106 -9.81 7.54 4.09
CA ASN A 106 -11.25 7.72 3.83
C ASN A 106 -11.74 7.05 2.53
N TRP A 107 -11.20 5.87 2.21
CA TRP A 107 -11.70 5.06 1.10
C TRP A 107 -13.08 4.49 1.43
N PRO A 108 -13.97 4.30 0.41
CA PRO A 108 -15.33 3.82 0.64
C PRO A 108 -15.36 2.50 1.42
N GLU A 109 -16.08 2.47 2.52
CA GLU A 109 -16.43 1.25 3.23
C GLU A 109 -17.59 0.56 2.49
N LEU A 110 -17.41 -0.69 2.08
CA LEU A 110 -18.36 -1.39 1.24
C LEU A 110 -19.05 -2.57 1.91
N ALA A 111 -18.59 -3.03 3.09
CA ALA A 111 -19.17 -4.22 3.72
C ALA A 111 -20.63 -3.99 4.13
N GLY A 112 -20.99 -2.81 4.66
CA GLY A 112 -22.36 -2.43 4.95
C GLY A 112 -23.24 -2.45 3.70
N PRO A 113 -22.97 -1.61 2.70
CA PRO A 113 -23.73 -1.58 1.44
C PRO A 113 -23.80 -2.92 0.70
N VAL A 114 -22.78 -3.78 0.79
CA VAL A 114 -22.80 -5.13 0.20
C VAL A 114 -23.66 -6.08 1.02
N ALA A 115 -23.62 -6.01 2.34
CA ALA A 115 -24.46 -6.80 3.22
C ALA A 115 -25.94 -6.52 2.96
N ASP A 116 -26.32 -5.26 2.77
CA ASP A 116 -27.71 -4.85 2.48
C ASP A 116 -28.20 -5.39 1.13
N ARG A 117 -27.30 -5.47 0.12
CA ARG A 117 -27.64 -5.97 -1.23
C ARG A 117 -27.59 -7.47 -1.38
N ALA A 118 -26.76 -8.15 -0.63
CA ALA A 118 -26.41 -9.54 -0.86
C ALA A 118 -26.57 -10.46 0.36
N GLY A 119 -26.65 -9.91 1.58
CA GLY A 119 -26.56 -10.66 2.83
C GLY A 119 -27.54 -11.83 2.93
N ALA A 120 -28.82 -11.61 2.58
CA ALA A 120 -29.85 -12.65 2.61
C ALA A 120 -29.63 -13.84 1.64
N ARG A 121 -28.68 -13.70 0.68
CA ARG A 121 -28.36 -14.72 -0.32
C ARG A 121 -27.03 -15.39 -0.08
N LEU A 122 -26.27 -14.97 0.95
CA LEU A 122 -25.01 -15.60 1.32
C LEU A 122 -25.27 -16.94 2.00
N GLY A 123 -24.55 -17.98 1.57
CA GLY A 123 -24.74 -19.35 2.02
C GLY A 123 -23.44 -20.12 2.20
N ARG A 124 -23.52 -21.45 2.08
CA ARG A 124 -22.37 -22.35 2.29
C ARG A 124 -21.45 -22.50 1.06
N ASP A 125 -21.89 -22.07 -0.12
CA ASP A 125 -21.07 -22.12 -1.35
C ASP A 125 -20.16 -20.89 -1.42
N ALA A 126 -18.87 -21.09 -1.12
CA ALA A 126 -17.87 -20.04 -1.14
C ALA A 126 -17.69 -19.38 -2.53
N HIS A 127 -17.80 -20.15 -3.61
CA HIS A 127 -17.64 -19.62 -4.97
C HIS A 127 -18.83 -18.73 -5.38
N ALA A 128 -20.04 -19.18 -5.06
CA ALA A 128 -21.26 -18.39 -5.27
C ALA A 128 -21.21 -17.09 -4.45
N ASN A 129 -20.81 -17.16 -3.18
CA ASN A 129 -20.66 -15.99 -2.32
C ASN A 129 -19.66 -14.98 -2.87
N VAL A 130 -18.47 -15.42 -3.32
CA VAL A 130 -17.47 -14.53 -3.92
C VAL A 130 -18.01 -13.82 -5.15
N THR A 131 -18.73 -14.54 -6.01
CA THR A 131 -19.36 -13.95 -7.21
C THR A 131 -20.43 -12.92 -6.85
N LEU A 132 -21.25 -13.25 -5.86
CA LEU A 132 -22.33 -12.38 -5.37
C LEU A 132 -21.79 -11.10 -4.72
N ILE A 133 -20.80 -11.23 -3.83
CA ILE A 133 -20.14 -10.11 -3.14
C ILE A 133 -19.50 -9.15 -4.14
N ARG A 134 -18.76 -9.64 -5.14
CA ARG A 134 -18.16 -8.82 -6.18
C ARG A 134 -19.17 -8.01 -6.98
N ARG A 135 -20.28 -8.63 -7.38
CA ARG A 135 -21.39 -7.94 -8.07
C ARG A 135 -22.03 -6.89 -7.18
N ALA A 136 -22.30 -7.22 -5.92
CA ALA A 136 -22.90 -6.28 -4.96
C ALA A 136 -21.96 -5.10 -4.67
N ALA A 137 -20.65 -5.32 -4.58
CA ALA A 137 -19.66 -4.26 -4.38
C ALA A 137 -19.59 -3.30 -5.59
N LEU A 138 -19.59 -3.83 -6.81
CA LEU A 138 -19.66 -3.00 -8.02
C LEU A 138 -20.94 -2.21 -8.11
N ALA A 139 -22.09 -2.81 -7.73
CA ALA A 139 -23.39 -2.13 -7.68
C ALA A 139 -23.42 -1.04 -6.58
N ALA A 140 -22.81 -1.30 -5.42
CA ALA A 140 -22.68 -0.30 -4.37
C ALA A 140 -21.83 0.91 -4.82
N LEU A 141 -20.70 0.66 -5.50
CA LEU A 141 -19.87 1.70 -6.07
C LEU A 141 -20.55 2.47 -7.21
N ALA A 142 -21.41 1.81 -8.00
CA ALA A 142 -22.17 2.49 -9.04
C ALA A 142 -23.20 3.48 -8.48
N ALA A 143 -23.73 3.20 -7.29
CA ALA A 143 -24.70 4.04 -6.59
C ALA A 143 -24.07 5.21 -5.80
N LEU A 144 -22.73 5.33 -5.77
CA LEU A 144 -22.09 6.48 -5.14
C LEU A 144 -22.28 7.73 -6.00
N GLU A 145 -22.58 8.85 -5.36
CA GLU A 145 -22.71 10.17 -5.96
C GLU A 145 -21.56 11.09 -5.49
N PRO A 146 -20.37 10.95 -6.08
CA PRO A 146 -19.21 11.77 -5.69
C PRO A 146 -19.45 13.24 -6.01
N THR A 147 -19.20 14.11 -5.04
CA THR A 147 -19.45 15.55 -5.13
C THR A 147 -18.22 16.38 -5.48
N ASN A 148 -17.04 15.78 -5.48
CA ASN A 148 -15.77 16.44 -5.80
C ASN A 148 -14.80 15.53 -6.57
N GLU A 149 -13.68 16.11 -7.03
CA GLU A 149 -12.69 15.41 -7.84
C GLU A 149 -12.05 14.23 -7.09
N LEU A 150 -11.73 14.40 -5.80
CA LEU A 150 -11.11 13.35 -4.98
C LEU A 150 -12.06 12.17 -4.74
N GLN A 151 -13.33 12.43 -4.44
CA GLN A 151 -14.33 11.37 -4.29
C GLN A 151 -14.55 10.62 -5.61
N THR A 152 -14.57 11.35 -6.75
CA THR A 152 -14.66 10.74 -8.08
C THR A 152 -13.46 9.85 -8.37
N LEU A 153 -12.25 10.31 -8.04
CA LEU A 153 -11.01 9.53 -8.17
C LEU A 153 -11.12 8.23 -7.34
N ARG A 154 -11.47 8.31 -6.05
CA ARG A 154 -11.63 7.14 -5.18
C ARG A 154 -12.66 6.17 -5.71
N ALA A 155 -13.83 6.63 -6.12
CA ALA A 155 -14.89 5.79 -6.69
C ALA A 155 -14.46 5.11 -8.00
N ALA A 156 -13.79 5.84 -8.90
CA ALA A 156 -13.31 5.31 -10.17
C ALA A 156 -12.27 4.20 -9.98
N ILE A 157 -11.33 4.40 -9.06
CA ILE A 157 -10.28 3.41 -8.76
C ILE A 157 -10.87 2.17 -8.09
N MET A 158 -11.77 2.34 -7.12
CA MET A 158 -12.45 1.21 -6.48
C MET A 158 -13.25 0.38 -7.50
N LYS A 159 -13.91 1.01 -8.48
CA LYS A 159 -14.60 0.28 -9.58
C LYS A 159 -13.65 -0.57 -10.42
N LEU A 160 -12.36 -0.21 -10.53
CA LEU A 160 -11.35 -1.00 -11.25
C LEU A 160 -10.79 -2.14 -10.41
N SER A 161 -10.77 -2.02 -9.06
CA SER A 161 -10.03 -2.90 -8.15
C SER A 161 -10.88 -3.84 -7.31
N VAL A 162 -12.11 -3.45 -6.90
CA VAL A 162 -12.86 -4.13 -5.84
C VAL A 162 -13.22 -5.60 -6.13
N ASP A 163 -13.29 -5.98 -7.39
CA ASP A 163 -13.56 -7.35 -7.82
C ASP A 163 -12.27 -8.14 -8.13
N ALA A 164 -11.09 -7.58 -7.91
CA ALA A 164 -9.81 -8.25 -8.21
C ALA A 164 -9.49 -9.37 -7.20
N ASP A 165 -8.69 -10.35 -7.66
CA ASP A 165 -8.14 -11.43 -6.83
C ASP A 165 -6.83 -10.98 -6.15
N VAL A 166 -6.14 -9.99 -6.75
CA VAL A 166 -4.91 -9.38 -6.24
C VAL A 166 -4.99 -7.88 -6.43
N VAL A 167 -4.76 -7.12 -5.36
CA VAL A 167 -4.65 -5.64 -5.36
C VAL A 167 -3.31 -5.25 -4.75
N LEU A 168 -2.47 -4.57 -5.52
CA LEU A 168 -1.17 -4.09 -5.07
C LEU A 168 -1.11 -2.56 -5.18
N ASP A 169 -0.99 -1.91 -4.03
CA ASP A 169 -0.83 -0.47 -3.89
C ASP A 169 0.64 -0.14 -3.64
N LEU A 170 1.29 0.48 -4.63
CA LEU A 170 2.73 0.68 -4.63
C LEU A 170 3.07 2.08 -4.13
N HIS A 171 3.72 2.11 -2.98
CA HIS A 171 4.15 3.28 -2.22
C HIS A 171 5.66 3.33 -2.04
N CYS A 172 6.13 4.30 -1.30
CA CYS A 172 7.40 4.31 -0.60
C CYS A 172 7.30 5.20 0.65
N ASP A 173 8.17 4.94 1.63
CA ASP A 173 8.33 5.85 2.79
C ASP A 173 9.41 6.91 2.49
N MET A 174 9.74 7.77 3.44
CA MET A 174 10.77 8.80 3.23
C MET A 174 12.14 8.18 3.01
N GLN A 175 12.57 7.33 3.93
CA GLN A 175 13.78 6.52 3.86
C GLN A 175 13.51 5.20 4.57
N ALA A 176 13.54 4.09 3.84
CA ALA A 176 13.06 2.82 4.36
C ALA A 176 13.72 1.62 3.69
N ALA A 177 13.67 0.49 4.37
CA ALA A 177 13.83 -0.82 3.76
C ALA A 177 12.56 -1.19 2.98
N LEU A 178 12.65 -2.05 1.98
CA LEU A 178 11.47 -2.58 1.30
C LEU A 178 10.60 -3.34 2.29
N HIS A 179 9.34 -2.92 2.46
CA HIS A 179 8.43 -3.53 3.42
C HIS A 179 6.98 -3.60 2.92
N LEU A 180 6.15 -4.36 3.64
CA LEU A 180 4.75 -4.62 3.29
C LEU A 180 3.81 -4.32 4.44
N PHE A 181 2.62 -3.82 4.10
CA PHE A 181 1.44 -3.84 4.97
C PHE A 181 0.38 -4.75 4.35
N ILE A 182 -0.14 -5.70 5.16
CA ILE A 182 -1.09 -6.73 4.73
C ILE A 182 -2.17 -6.97 5.78
N SER A 183 -3.18 -7.77 5.44
CA SER A 183 -4.08 -8.37 6.43
C SER A 183 -3.45 -9.59 7.08
N ARG A 184 -3.76 -9.82 8.36
CA ARG A 184 -3.43 -11.09 9.03
C ARG A 184 -4.07 -12.29 8.32
N LYS A 185 -5.24 -12.11 7.70
CA LYS A 185 -5.95 -13.17 6.95
C LYS A 185 -5.18 -13.67 5.73
N ASP A 186 -4.26 -12.87 5.19
CA ASP A 186 -3.43 -13.22 4.03
C ASP A 186 -2.12 -13.92 4.41
N TRP A 187 -1.80 -14.01 5.72
CA TRP A 187 -0.55 -14.59 6.24
C TRP A 187 -0.78 -15.80 7.18
N PRO A 188 -0.02 -16.92 7.07
CA PRO A 188 0.84 -17.28 5.93
C PRO A 188 -0.01 -17.55 4.68
N GLY A 189 0.59 -17.56 3.50
CA GLY A 189 -0.12 -17.85 2.24
C GLY A 189 0.27 -16.88 1.13
N PRO A 190 -0.69 -16.26 0.44
CA PRO A 190 -0.38 -15.43 -0.72
C PRO A 190 0.49 -14.21 -0.39
N ALA A 191 0.35 -13.63 0.81
CA ALA A 191 1.18 -12.50 1.24
C ALA A 191 2.61 -12.92 1.58
N GLU A 192 2.83 -14.14 2.11
CA GLU A 192 4.17 -14.67 2.34
C GLU A 192 4.92 -14.89 1.02
N ALA A 193 4.24 -15.43 0.01
CA ALA A 193 4.80 -15.58 -1.33
C ALA A 193 5.14 -14.22 -1.95
N LEU A 194 4.28 -13.21 -1.79
CA LEU A 194 4.55 -11.84 -2.23
C LEU A 194 5.80 -11.29 -1.54
N ALA A 195 5.86 -11.36 -0.20
CA ALA A 195 6.98 -10.86 0.59
C ALA A 195 8.32 -11.51 0.16
N ALA A 196 8.31 -12.81 -0.09
CA ALA A 196 9.48 -13.54 -0.58
C ALA A 196 9.88 -13.13 -1.99
N ASP A 197 8.93 -13.05 -2.92
CA ASP A 197 9.20 -12.70 -4.32
C ASP A 197 9.72 -11.27 -4.47
N ILE A 198 9.19 -10.28 -3.73
CA ILE A 198 9.69 -8.90 -3.80
C ILE A 198 10.92 -8.66 -2.91
N GLY A 199 11.25 -9.60 -2.01
CA GLY A 199 12.38 -9.48 -1.10
C GLY A 199 12.15 -8.50 0.04
N ALA A 200 10.93 -8.45 0.58
CA ALA A 200 10.58 -7.59 1.71
C ALA A 200 11.43 -7.89 2.95
N GLN A 201 11.96 -6.83 3.57
CA GLN A 201 12.79 -6.91 4.78
C GLN A 201 11.96 -6.82 6.06
N ALA A 202 10.77 -6.25 5.98
CA ALA A 202 9.75 -6.28 7.01
C ALA A 202 8.37 -6.49 6.38
N THR A 203 7.48 -7.15 7.12
CA THR A 203 6.07 -7.31 6.75
C THR A 203 5.25 -7.10 8.01
N LEU A 204 4.30 -6.17 7.97
CA LEU A 204 3.44 -5.85 9.09
C LEU A 204 1.99 -6.19 8.72
N TYR A 205 1.26 -6.78 9.66
CA TYR A 205 -0.14 -7.13 9.43
C TYR A 205 -1.08 -6.39 10.39
N ASN A 206 -2.24 -6.00 9.86
CA ASN A 206 -3.37 -5.49 10.63
C ASN A 206 -4.28 -6.63 11.06
N GLU A 207 -4.75 -6.57 12.32
CA GLU A 207 -5.80 -7.41 12.87
C GLU A 207 -6.38 -6.72 14.12
N PRO A 208 -7.64 -6.22 14.09
CA PRO A 208 -8.54 -6.07 12.93
C PRO A 208 -8.09 -4.97 11.96
N TYR A 209 -8.88 -4.79 10.88
CA TYR A 209 -8.72 -3.61 10.01
C TYR A 209 -9.11 -2.34 10.78
N PRO A 210 -8.40 -1.21 10.55
CA PRO A 210 -8.77 0.07 11.14
C PRO A 210 -10.09 0.61 10.57
N ASP A 211 -10.74 1.52 11.30
CA ASP A 211 -11.98 2.17 10.83
C ASP A 211 -11.72 3.08 9.63
N VAL A 212 -10.65 3.86 9.70
CA VAL A 212 -10.19 4.70 8.57
C VAL A 212 -9.37 3.86 7.60
N LEU A 213 -9.96 3.56 6.46
CA LEU A 213 -9.36 2.66 5.47
C LEU A 213 -8.42 3.38 4.52
N THR A 214 -7.27 2.75 4.26
CA THR A 214 -6.42 3.00 3.09
C THR A 214 -7.02 2.30 1.86
N PHE A 215 -6.48 2.54 0.67
CA PHE A 215 -6.94 1.85 -0.53
C PHE A 215 -6.82 0.32 -0.43
N SER A 216 -5.65 -0.18 -0.04
CA SER A 216 -5.47 -1.62 0.18
C SER A 216 -6.38 -2.14 1.30
N GLY A 217 -6.54 -1.34 2.38
CA GLY A 217 -7.46 -1.66 3.47
C GLY A 217 -8.90 -1.81 2.99
N ALA A 218 -9.42 -0.91 2.16
CA ALA A 218 -10.79 -0.95 1.66
C ALA A 218 -11.07 -2.22 0.82
N ASN A 219 -10.11 -2.62 -0.04
CA ASN A 219 -10.24 -3.84 -0.85
C ASN A 219 -10.18 -5.13 0.00
N GLY A 220 -9.35 -5.15 1.06
CA GLY A 220 -9.20 -6.33 1.92
C GLY A 220 -10.27 -6.43 3.00
N ALA A 221 -10.64 -5.31 3.65
CA ALA A 221 -11.59 -5.29 4.76
C ALA A 221 -13.01 -5.72 4.35
N LEU A 222 -13.41 -5.50 3.10
CA LEU A 222 -14.69 -5.97 2.55
C LEU A 222 -14.93 -7.46 2.90
N TRP A 223 -13.96 -8.31 2.62
CA TRP A 223 -14.08 -9.76 2.83
C TRP A 223 -14.09 -10.14 4.30
N ALA A 224 -13.17 -9.58 5.09
CA ALA A 224 -13.05 -9.86 6.52
C ALA A 224 -14.31 -9.44 7.30
N ARG A 225 -14.81 -8.20 7.06
CA ARG A 225 -15.98 -7.67 7.72
C ARG A 225 -17.27 -8.42 7.35
N LEU A 226 -17.41 -8.84 6.08
CA LEU A 226 -18.55 -9.68 5.68
C LEU A 226 -18.49 -11.08 6.33
N ALA A 227 -17.31 -11.69 6.41
CA ALA A 227 -17.15 -12.99 7.09
C ALA A 227 -17.49 -12.89 8.58
N GLU A 228 -17.13 -11.79 9.26
CA GLU A 228 -17.48 -11.52 10.65
C GLU A 228 -18.99 -11.28 10.82
N ARG A 229 -19.62 -10.54 9.90
CA ARG A 229 -21.06 -10.24 9.95
C ARG A 229 -21.94 -11.46 9.63
N PHE A 230 -21.46 -12.39 8.80
CA PHE A 230 -22.19 -13.59 8.35
C PHE A 230 -21.39 -14.88 8.66
N PRO A 231 -21.21 -15.24 9.95
CA PRO A 231 -20.35 -16.37 10.34
C PRO A 231 -20.87 -17.73 9.86
N ALA A 232 -22.16 -17.86 9.53
CA ALA A 232 -22.76 -19.08 8.97
C ALA A 232 -22.51 -19.22 7.46
N ALA A 233 -22.06 -18.17 6.78
CA ALA A 233 -21.74 -18.19 5.35
C ALA A 233 -20.27 -18.49 5.11
N SER A 234 -19.97 -19.24 4.05
CA SER A 234 -18.59 -19.51 3.63
C SER A 234 -18.03 -18.33 2.83
N ILE A 235 -17.46 -17.35 3.51
CA ILE A 235 -16.86 -16.15 2.88
C ILE A 235 -15.34 -16.21 3.03
N PRO A 236 -14.59 -16.61 1.99
CA PRO A 236 -13.13 -16.62 2.02
C PRO A 236 -12.57 -15.20 1.86
N GLN A 237 -11.28 -15.00 2.25
CA GLN A 237 -10.52 -13.81 1.87
C GLN A 237 -10.20 -13.90 0.36
N ALA A 238 -11.11 -13.40 -0.50
CA ALA A 238 -11.04 -13.61 -1.94
C ALA A 238 -10.24 -12.52 -2.69
N CYS A 239 -9.56 -11.64 -1.96
CA CYS A 239 -8.65 -10.63 -2.50
C CYS A 239 -7.40 -10.55 -1.62
N LEU A 240 -6.23 -10.90 -2.17
CA LEU A 240 -4.97 -10.47 -1.59
C LEU A 240 -4.83 -8.97 -1.83
N SER A 241 -4.89 -8.17 -0.77
CA SER A 241 -4.69 -6.72 -0.87
C SER A 241 -3.51 -6.29 -0.01
N ALA A 242 -2.50 -5.68 -0.63
CA ALA A 242 -1.27 -5.30 0.04
C ALA A 242 -0.79 -3.91 -0.38
N THR A 243 -0.24 -3.17 0.60
CA THR A 243 0.59 -1.99 0.33
C THR A 243 2.05 -2.43 0.28
N ILE A 244 2.74 -2.11 -0.80
CA ILE A 244 4.17 -2.36 -0.99
C ILE A 244 4.90 -1.03 -0.87
N GLU A 245 5.77 -0.91 0.12
CA GLU A 245 6.61 0.26 0.34
C GLU A 245 7.98 0.03 -0.30
N TYR A 246 8.16 0.60 -1.49
CA TYR A 246 9.41 0.48 -2.25
C TYR A 246 10.50 1.41 -1.73
N ARG A 247 11.00 1.10 -0.51
CA ARG A 247 12.14 1.81 0.10
C ARG A 247 11.84 3.29 0.36
N GLY A 248 12.74 4.19 -0.06
CA GLY A 248 12.65 5.63 0.16
C GLY A 248 12.32 6.43 -1.10
N GLN A 249 11.91 7.69 -0.91
CA GLN A 249 11.54 8.61 -2.01
C GLN A 249 12.67 8.87 -3.01
N HIS A 250 13.93 8.73 -2.59
CA HIS A 250 15.10 8.91 -3.46
C HIS A 250 15.51 7.64 -4.24
N ASP A 251 14.86 6.49 -3.97
CA ASP A 251 15.14 5.22 -4.62
C ASP A 251 14.49 5.09 -6.00
N VAL A 252 14.56 6.18 -6.78
CA VAL A 252 14.02 6.28 -8.14
C VAL A 252 15.17 6.16 -9.14
N ASN A 253 15.36 4.96 -9.69
CA ASN A 253 16.33 4.72 -10.78
C ASN A 253 15.95 3.45 -11.57
N HIS A 254 16.49 3.32 -12.78
CA HIS A 254 16.18 2.20 -13.67
C HIS A 254 16.54 0.83 -13.08
N ARG A 255 17.70 0.70 -12.44
CA ARG A 255 18.18 -0.56 -11.85
C ARG A 255 17.20 -1.12 -10.80
N LEU A 256 16.72 -0.26 -9.90
CA LEU A 256 15.72 -0.65 -8.89
C LEU A 256 14.36 -0.91 -9.53
N GLY A 257 13.89 -0.03 -10.42
CA GLY A 257 12.60 -0.20 -11.11
C GLY A 257 12.53 -1.49 -11.93
N GLU A 258 13.60 -1.87 -12.63
CA GLU A 258 13.67 -3.15 -13.37
C GLU A 258 13.66 -4.36 -12.42
N ALA A 259 14.41 -4.32 -11.32
CA ALA A 259 14.43 -5.40 -10.35
C ALA A 259 13.05 -5.60 -9.71
N ASP A 260 12.39 -4.51 -9.31
CA ASP A 260 11.05 -4.52 -8.74
C ASP A 260 10.01 -5.04 -9.75
N ALA A 261 10.09 -4.60 -11.00
CA ALA A 261 9.24 -5.09 -12.09
C ALA A 261 9.39 -6.60 -12.32
N LYS A 262 10.62 -7.11 -12.37
CA LYS A 262 10.91 -8.55 -12.50
C LYS A 262 10.32 -9.35 -11.32
N ASN A 263 10.42 -8.81 -10.11
CA ASN A 263 9.87 -9.42 -8.91
C ASN A 263 8.33 -9.45 -8.95
N LEU A 264 7.67 -8.36 -9.32
CA LEU A 264 6.21 -8.31 -9.52
C LEU A 264 5.76 -9.28 -10.62
N PHE A 265 6.46 -9.31 -11.75
CA PHE A 265 6.15 -10.24 -12.83
C PHE A 265 6.25 -11.69 -12.38
N ARG A 266 7.31 -12.08 -11.66
CA ARG A 266 7.48 -13.40 -11.06
C ARG A 266 6.33 -13.75 -10.11
N PHE A 267 5.92 -12.83 -9.26
CA PHE A 267 4.77 -13.00 -8.37
C PHE A 267 3.46 -13.24 -9.16
N LEU A 268 3.19 -12.46 -10.22
CA LEU A 268 2.01 -12.65 -11.08
C LEU A 268 2.01 -14.02 -11.78
N VAL A 269 3.20 -14.52 -12.18
CA VAL A 269 3.35 -15.90 -12.70
C VAL A 269 3.06 -16.92 -11.60
N ARG A 270 3.60 -16.74 -10.39
CA ARG A 270 3.35 -17.63 -9.24
C ARG A 270 1.88 -17.69 -8.86
N ARG A 271 1.16 -16.58 -8.99
CA ARG A 271 -0.30 -16.51 -8.77
C ARG A 271 -1.13 -17.08 -9.92
N GLY A 272 -0.49 -17.60 -10.98
CA GLY A 272 -1.18 -18.17 -12.13
C GLY A 272 -1.93 -17.16 -13.00
N ILE A 273 -1.70 -15.85 -12.80
CA ILE A 273 -2.28 -14.78 -13.63
C ILE A 273 -1.59 -14.74 -14.99
N ILE A 274 -0.27 -14.99 -15.00
CA ILE A 274 0.54 -15.12 -16.22
C ILE A 274 1.01 -16.57 -16.33
N ALA A 275 0.83 -17.18 -17.51
CA ALA A 275 1.33 -18.52 -17.78
C ALA A 275 2.86 -18.55 -17.81
N GLY A 276 3.45 -19.56 -17.17
CA GLY A 276 4.89 -19.77 -17.13
C GLY A 276 5.37 -20.41 -15.84
N ARG A 277 6.68 -20.46 -15.66
CA ARG A 277 7.34 -20.96 -14.46
C ARG A 277 7.92 -19.77 -13.68
N ALA A 278 7.48 -19.57 -12.44
CA ALA A 278 7.99 -18.53 -11.56
C ALA A 278 9.41 -18.85 -11.03
N GLY A 279 9.86 -20.10 -11.19
CA GLY A 279 11.08 -20.59 -10.56
C GLY A 279 10.89 -20.88 -9.06
N PRO A 280 11.96 -21.27 -8.35
CA PRO A 280 11.93 -21.47 -6.90
C PRO A 280 11.50 -20.20 -6.18
N GLN A 281 10.74 -20.34 -5.10
CA GLN A 281 10.40 -19.19 -4.26
C GLN A 281 11.65 -18.70 -3.54
N PRO A 282 11.97 -17.39 -3.62
CA PRO A 282 13.09 -16.83 -2.86
C PRO A 282 12.90 -17.04 -1.35
N ARG A 283 14.02 -17.09 -0.63
CA ARG A 283 13.99 -17.18 0.83
C ARG A 283 13.33 -15.93 1.43
N LEU A 284 12.37 -16.14 2.31
CA LEU A 284 11.75 -15.06 3.09
C LEU A 284 12.80 -14.41 4.01
N LYS A 285 12.95 -13.09 3.97
CA LYS A 285 13.93 -12.34 4.76
C LYS A 285 13.48 -12.13 6.21
N ALA A 286 12.17 -11.92 6.43
CA ALA A 286 11.58 -11.75 7.75
C ALA A 286 10.15 -12.30 7.78
N ARG A 287 9.73 -12.87 8.93
CA ARG A 287 8.33 -13.23 9.19
C ARG A 287 7.50 -11.96 9.39
N ALA A 288 6.21 -12.04 9.10
CA ALA A 288 5.30 -10.94 9.39
C ALA A 288 5.13 -10.71 10.90
N THR A 289 5.01 -9.46 11.27
CA THR A 289 4.85 -8.98 12.65
C THR A 289 3.56 -8.15 12.77
N PRO A 290 2.91 -8.12 13.96
CA PRO A 290 1.71 -7.32 14.13
C PRO A 290 2.00 -5.81 14.08
N MET A 291 1.10 -5.01 13.51
CA MET A 291 1.17 -3.54 13.59
C MET A 291 1.23 -3.04 15.04
N ALA A 292 0.54 -3.69 15.95
CA ALA A 292 0.62 -3.39 17.38
C ALA A 292 2.02 -3.65 18.00
N GLY A 293 2.90 -4.37 17.30
CA GLY A 293 4.30 -4.58 17.70
C GLY A 293 5.26 -3.52 17.19
N MET A 294 4.77 -2.57 16.38
CA MET A 294 5.60 -1.50 15.82
C MET A 294 6.01 -0.51 16.90
N ASP A 295 7.31 -0.26 17.05
CA ASP A 295 7.85 0.81 17.88
C ASP A 295 7.99 2.07 17.02
N VAL A 296 7.26 3.12 17.37
CA VAL A 296 7.29 4.42 16.71
C VAL A 296 8.03 5.40 17.59
N GLY A 297 9.23 5.80 17.19
CA GLY A 297 10.04 6.78 17.90
C GLY A 297 9.58 8.20 17.61
N TYR A 298 9.03 8.90 18.63
CA TYR A 298 8.65 10.31 18.50
C TYR A 298 9.75 11.21 19.03
N VAL A 299 10.07 12.26 18.26
CA VAL A 299 11.06 13.29 18.64
C VAL A 299 10.62 13.98 19.92
N PRO A 300 11.47 14.02 20.97
CA PRO A 300 11.09 14.59 22.28
C PRO A 300 11.32 16.11 22.38
N ARG A 301 12.19 16.68 21.55
CA ARG A 301 12.55 18.11 21.58
C ARG A 301 12.99 18.59 20.20
N PRO A 302 13.00 19.92 19.94
CA PRO A 302 13.51 20.43 18.66
C PRO A 302 15.01 20.18 18.53
N GLY A 303 15.49 20.08 17.25
CA GLY A 303 16.91 19.88 16.95
C GLY A 303 17.13 19.30 15.56
N ILE A 304 18.27 18.63 15.39
CA ILE A 304 18.65 17.91 14.17
C ILE A 304 18.70 16.42 14.49
N LEU A 305 18.06 15.59 13.66
CA LEU A 305 18.12 14.12 13.77
C LEU A 305 19.45 13.59 13.20
N VAL A 306 20.11 12.75 13.99
CA VAL A 306 21.29 11.98 13.56
C VAL A 306 21.07 10.52 13.86
N TYR A 307 21.13 9.67 12.81
CA TYR A 307 20.85 8.25 12.94
C TYR A 307 22.11 7.43 13.18
N HIS A 308 22.00 6.44 14.07
CA HIS A 308 23.07 5.46 14.38
C HIS A 308 22.85 4.14 13.65
N ARG A 309 21.66 3.93 13.08
CA ARG A 309 21.28 2.69 12.40
C ARG A 309 20.69 3.00 11.03
N ALA A 310 21.10 2.21 10.04
CA ALA A 310 20.49 2.26 8.70
C ALA A 310 19.18 1.47 8.67
N GLU A 311 18.34 1.79 7.69
CA GLU A 311 17.14 1.01 7.36
C GLU A 311 17.50 -0.44 7.01
N GLY A 312 16.67 -1.38 7.45
CA GLY A 312 16.92 -2.82 7.35
C GLY A 312 17.76 -3.39 8.50
N ALA A 313 18.37 -2.54 9.33
CA ALA A 313 19.18 -3.00 10.48
C ALA A 313 18.30 -3.68 11.54
N ARG A 314 18.86 -4.73 12.15
CA ARG A 314 18.31 -5.32 13.38
C ARG A 314 18.76 -4.50 14.57
N VAL A 315 17.79 -4.04 15.38
CA VAL A 315 18.01 -3.22 16.57
C VAL A 315 17.50 -3.99 17.78
N ARG A 316 18.25 -3.96 18.89
CA ARG A 316 17.83 -4.56 20.17
C ARG A 316 17.11 -3.51 21.02
N LYS A 317 16.22 -3.96 21.89
CA LYS A 317 15.61 -3.10 22.91
C LYS A 317 16.71 -2.41 23.74
N GLY A 318 16.58 -1.11 23.92
CA GLY A 318 17.55 -0.27 24.65
C GLY A 318 18.72 0.26 23.80
N GLU A 319 18.88 -0.20 22.54
CA GLU A 319 19.89 0.39 21.64
C GLU A 319 19.42 1.76 21.12
N ALA A 320 20.39 2.68 20.97
CA ALA A 320 20.13 3.98 20.35
C ALA A 320 19.90 3.80 18.82
N VAL A 321 18.75 4.26 18.37
CA VAL A 321 18.37 4.31 16.94
C VAL A 321 18.87 5.60 16.31
N CYS A 322 18.63 6.71 16.98
CA CYS A 322 19.04 8.06 16.58
C CYS A 322 19.20 8.94 17.81
N GLU A 323 19.69 10.14 17.59
CA GLU A 323 19.74 11.20 18.60
C GLU A 323 19.23 12.52 18.02
N VAL A 324 18.78 13.40 18.92
CA VAL A 324 18.43 14.78 18.61
C VAL A 324 19.50 15.70 19.16
N ILE A 325 20.07 16.52 18.29
CA ILE A 325 21.14 17.47 18.61
C ILE A 325 20.58 18.88 18.51
N ASP A 326 20.78 19.67 19.56
CA ASP A 326 20.61 21.13 19.47
C ASP A 326 21.97 21.75 19.07
N PRO A 327 22.11 22.29 17.86
CA PRO A 327 23.39 22.82 17.40
C PRO A 327 23.81 24.10 18.14
N ALA A 328 22.89 24.79 18.83
CA ALA A 328 23.16 25.99 19.60
C ALA A 328 23.59 25.69 21.05
N ASP A 329 23.47 24.44 21.51
CA ASP A 329 23.84 24.07 22.88
C ASP A 329 25.36 23.86 23.01
N PRO A 330 26.07 24.69 23.78
CA PRO A 330 27.53 24.64 23.89
C PRO A 330 28.06 23.42 24.68
N ARG A 331 27.17 22.66 25.34
CA ARG A 331 27.57 21.48 26.13
C ARG A 331 28.04 20.28 25.26
N GLY A 332 27.95 20.40 23.93
CA GLY A 332 28.44 19.38 23.01
C GLY A 332 27.75 18.01 23.20
N PRO A 333 28.50 16.92 23.45
CA PRO A 333 27.91 15.59 23.61
C PRO A 333 26.89 15.46 24.73
N ALA A 334 27.00 16.27 25.83
CA ALA A 334 26.04 16.26 26.92
C ALA A 334 24.67 16.87 26.56
N ALA A 335 24.61 17.62 25.46
CA ALA A 335 23.37 18.20 24.94
C ALA A 335 22.55 17.25 24.05
N ARG A 336 23.08 16.08 23.74
CA ARG A 336 22.46 15.11 22.82
C ARG A 336 21.40 14.30 23.53
N THR A 337 20.23 14.16 22.91
CA THR A 337 19.13 13.33 23.43
C THR A 337 19.03 12.08 22.58
N GLN A 338 19.43 10.96 23.15
CA GLN A 338 19.34 9.64 22.48
C GLN A 338 17.89 9.16 22.46
N MET A 339 17.47 8.58 21.35
CA MET A 339 16.21 7.89 21.16
C MET A 339 16.45 6.39 21.12
N LEU A 340 16.04 5.70 22.20
CA LEU A 340 16.30 4.29 22.40
C LEU A 340 15.12 3.44 21.92
N ALA A 341 15.41 2.29 21.29
CA ALA A 341 14.42 1.32 20.86
C ALA A 341 13.67 0.72 22.06
N ARG A 342 12.35 0.74 22.05
CA ARG A 342 11.49 0.15 23.10
C ARG A 342 11.26 -1.35 22.90
N THR A 343 11.55 -1.87 21.71
CA THR A 343 11.48 -3.29 21.38
C THR A 343 12.67 -3.69 20.51
N SER A 344 12.95 -5.00 20.45
CA SER A 344 13.88 -5.52 19.44
C SER A 344 13.13 -5.76 18.14
N GLY A 345 13.72 -5.37 17.00
CA GLY A 345 13.07 -5.48 15.70
C GLY A 345 13.93 -5.07 14.52
N ILE A 346 13.29 -4.87 13.39
CA ILE A 346 13.92 -4.36 12.17
C ILE A 346 13.55 -2.87 12.03
N LEU A 347 14.54 -1.99 11.92
CA LEU A 347 14.35 -0.59 11.57
C LEU A 347 13.92 -0.53 10.11
N PHE A 348 12.62 -0.43 9.85
CA PHE A 348 12.13 -0.48 8.49
C PHE A 348 11.90 0.90 7.87
N SER A 349 11.69 1.95 8.69
CA SER A 349 11.43 3.31 8.21
C SER A 349 12.05 4.34 9.14
N ARG A 350 12.57 5.41 8.57
CA ARG A 350 13.10 6.58 9.25
C ARG A 350 12.91 7.85 8.42
N ARG A 351 13.10 9.00 9.03
CA ARG A 351 13.11 10.28 8.30
C ARG A 351 14.40 10.42 7.48
N LEU A 352 14.39 11.34 6.52
CA LEU A 352 15.60 11.71 5.77
C LEU A 352 16.66 12.28 6.72
N ASP A 353 17.91 11.92 6.48
CA ASP A 353 19.06 12.47 7.18
C ASP A 353 19.12 14.01 7.06
N GLY A 354 19.63 14.67 8.10
CA GLY A 354 19.86 16.11 8.13
C GLY A 354 18.56 16.96 8.22
N ARG A 355 17.41 16.37 8.53
CA ARG A 355 16.17 17.13 8.71
C ARG A 355 16.08 17.77 10.08
N LEU A 356 15.48 18.98 10.07
CA LEU A 356 15.00 19.62 11.30
C LEU A 356 13.97 18.70 11.98
N ALA A 357 14.13 18.51 13.28
CA ALA A 357 13.24 17.73 14.12
C ALA A 357 12.43 18.66 15.02
N TRP A 358 11.15 18.34 15.22
CA TRP A 358 10.25 19.03 16.14
C TRP A 358 9.55 18.02 17.05
N PRO A 359 9.13 18.41 18.27
CA PRO A 359 8.44 17.51 19.19
C PRO A 359 7.22 16.84 18.57
N GLY A 360 7.06 15.55 18.80
CA GLY A 360 5.96 14.75 18.25
C GLY A 360 6.17 14.24 16.81
N MET A 361 7.18 14.71 16.08
CA MET A 361 7.51 14.15 14.76
C MET A 361 7.96 12.68 14.88
N VAL A 362 7.47 11.81 14.00
CA VAL A 362 7.94 10.44 13.92
C VAL A 362 9.38 10.43 13.36
N ALA A 363 10.33 9.95 14.14
CA ALA A 363 11.73 9.79 13.72
C ALA A 363 11.97 8.45 13.04
N TYR A 364 11.48 7.36 13.63
CA TYR A 364 11.71 6.01 13.11
C TYR A 364 10.53 5.08 13.41
N ARG A 365 10.49 3.95 12.68
CA ARG A 365 9.59 2.82 12.94
C ARG A 365 10.37 1.51 12.94
N LEU A 366 10.20 0.70 14.00
CA LEU A 366 10.78 -0.63 14.18
C LEU A 366 9.70 -1.71 14.13
N ALA A 367 9.89 -2.74 13.33
CA ALA A 367 8.99 -3.90 13.27
C ALA A 367 9.32 -4.90 14.38
N GLY A 368 8.65 -4.81 15.51
CA GLY A 368 8.80 -5.71 16.65
C GLY A 368 7.87 -6.92 16.57
N ALA A 369 8.32 -8.06 17.11
CA ALA A 369 7.62 -9.34 16.98
C ALA A 369 6.37 -9.47 17.88
N LYS A 370 6.26 -8.70 18.94
CA LYS A 370 5.18 -8.80 19.94
C LYS A 370 4.47 -7.45 20.10
N PRO A 371 3.14 -7.43 20.30
CA PRO A 371 2.41 -6.22 20.62
C PRO A 371 3.00 -5.46 21.80
N LEU A 372 3.13 -4.15 21.65
CA LEU A 372 3.54 -3.24 22.72
C LEU A 372 2.32 -2.82 23.54
N ALA A 373 2.47 -2.72 24.87
CA ALA A 373 1.35 -2.43 25.78
C ALA A 373 0.58 -1.14 25.39
N HIS A 374 1.31 -0.09 25.01
CA HIS A 374 0.74 1.21 24.63
C HIS A 374 0.14 1.23 23.22
N ARG A 375 0.29 0.16 22.43
CA ARG A 375 -0.27 0.01 21.07
C ARG A 375 -1.34 -1.07 20.97
N LYS A 376 -1.77 -1.65 22.09
CA LYS A 376 -2.87 -2.63 22.08
C LYS A 376 -4.14 -1.97 21.50
N GLY A 377 -4.72 -2.61 20.50
CA GLY A 377 -5.90 -2.10 19.77
C GLY A 377 -5.60 -1.09 18.67
N MET A 378 -4.35 -0.65 18.50
CA MET A 378 -3.96 0.20 17.39
C MET A 378 -3.65 -0.63 16.16
N SER A 379 -4.34 -0.39 15.07
CA SER A 379 -4.21 -1.11 13.79
C SER A 379 -3.70 -0.24 12.64
N GLY A 380 -3.42 1.05 12.90
CA GLY A 380 -2.98 2.04 11.92
C GLY A 380 -1.52 2.49 12.06
N LEU A 381 -1.03 3.18 11.03
CA LEU A 381 0.17 3.99 11.11
C LEU A 381 -0.19 5.28 11.86
N ASP A 382 0.64 5.66 12.82
CA ASP A 382 0.59 6.98 13.42
C ASP A 382 1.26 7.95 12.42
N ASP A 383 0.47 8.81 11.79
CA ASP A 383 0.92 9.82 10.80
C ASP A 383 1.07 11.20 11.42
#